data_2ac7769fd7e4f67a62c4590ac4d93bf8
#
_entry.id   2ac7769fd7e4f67a62c4590ac4d93bf8
#
_cell.length_a   1.000
_cell.length_b   1.000
_cell.length_c   1.000
_cell.angle_alpha   90.00
_cell.angle_beta   90.00
_cell.angle_gamma   90.00
#
_symmetry.space_group_name_H-M   'P 1'
#
loop_
_entity.id
_entity.type
_entity.pdbx_description
1 polymer ?
#
loop_
_entity_poly.entity_id
_entity_poly.type
_entity_poly.pdbx_seq_one_letter_code
_entity_poly.pdbx_strand_id
1 'polypeptide(L)'
;MADKITVYEKPTCSKCRELDRLLRESGVPFEKVNYYLAPLDEKKLRELLRKMKLAPRDILRKSETIYRELELGKREFSDDEIIALMLKHPDLIQRPIVERGDKAVLGRPVENVRALL
;
A
#
# COMPACT_ATOMS: atom_id res chain seq x y z
N MET A 1 -19.75 15.07 2.76
CA MET A 1 -18.52 15.68 2.21
C MET A 1 -17.56 14.58 1.78
N ALA A 2 -17.07 14.65 0.56
CA ALA A 2 -16.17 13.64 0.04
C ALA A 2 -14.76 13.85 0.59
N ASP A 3 -14.20 12.81 1.22
CA ASP A 3 -12.84 12.87 1.71
C ASP A 3 -11.86 12.84 0.55
N LYS A 4 -10.72 13.47 0.74
CA LYS A 4 -9.64 13.45 -0.22
C LYS A 4 -9.02 12.05 -0.25
N ILE A 5 -8.62 11.62 -1.43
CA ILE A 5 -7.93 10.35 -1.62
C ILE A 5 -6.44 10.53 -1.35
N THR A 6 -5.85 9.61 -0.60
CA THR A 6 -4.40 9.57 -0.37
C THR A 6 -3.83 8.31 -0.99
N VAL A 7 -2.80 8.48 -1.82
CA VAL A 7 -2.14 7.37 -2.51
C VAL A 7 -0.75 7.17 -1.93
N TYR A 8 -0.50 6.00 -1.37
CA TYR A 8 0.82 5.64 -0.85
C TYR A 8 1.54 4.83 -1.93
N GLU A 9 2.60 5.40 -2.48
CA GLU A 9 3.25 4.81 -3.66
C GLU A 9 4.77 5.04 -3.69
N LYS A 10 5.40 4.35 -4.64
CA LYS A 10 6.77 4.62 -5.07
C LYS A 10 6.66 5.25 -6.46
N PRO A 11 7.25 6.44 -6.71
CA PRO A 11 7.05 7.16 -7.98
C PRO A 11 7.45 6.41 -9.24
N THR A 12 8.36 5.44 -9.15
CA THR A 12 8.81 4.65 -10.31
C THR A 12 7.89 3.47 -10.63
N CYS A 13 6.81 3.28 -9.88
CA CYS A 13 5.88 2.17 -10.06
C CYS A 13 4.97 2.42 -11.27
N SER A 14 4.96 1.49 -12.25
CA SER A 14 4.11 1.62 -13.44
C SER A 14 2.61 1.55 -13.10
N LYS A 15 2.25 0.72 -12.13
CA LYS A 15 0.84 0.62 -11.69
C LYS A 15 0.37 1.90 -11.01
N CYS A 16 1.30 2.62 -10.39
CA CYS A 16 0.99 3.92 -9.79
C CYS A 16 0.65 4.96 -10.86
N ARG A 17 1.25 4.86 -12.05
CA ARG A 17 0.95 5.76 -13.17
C ARG A 17 -0.43 5.49 -13.75
N GLU A 18 -0.83 4.22 -13.85
CA GLU A 18 -2.18 3.86 -14.28
C GLU A 18 -3.22 4.43 -13.32
N LEU A 19 -2.94 4.32 -12.02
CA LEU A 19 -3.79 4.86 -10.97
C LEU A 19 -3.90 6.38 -11.08
N ASP A 20 -2.78 7.06 -11.32
CA ASP A 20 -2.76 8.51 -11.48
C ASP A 20 -3.73 8.96 -12.56
N ARG A 21 -3.72 8.27 -13.70
CA ARG A 21 -4.64 8.57 -14.80
C ARG A 21 -6.10 8.38 -14.38
N LEU A 22 -6.40 7.27 -13.73
CA LEU A 22 -7.75 6.97 -13.28
C LEU A 22 -8.28 8.05 -12.32
N LEU A 23 -7.45 8.46 -11.38
CA LEU A 23 -7.84 9.47 -10.39
C LEU A 23 -8.05 10.84 -11.03
N ARG A 24 -7.20 11.23 -11.99
CA ARG A 24 -7.37 12.48 -12.70
C ARG A 24 -8.67 12.50 -13.52
N GLU A 25 -8.98 11.39 -14.16
CA GLU A 25 -10.21 11.27 -14.95
C GLU A 25 -11.45 11.29 -14.05
N SER A 26 -11.35 10.82 -12.82
CA SER A 26 -12.48 10.78 -11.89
C SER A 26 -12.87 12.17 -11.36
N GLY A 27 -11.94 13.13 -11.39
CA GLY A 27 -12.16 14.45 -10.84
C GLY A 27 -12.14 14.55 -9.32
N VAL A 28 -11.86 13.44 -8.62
CA VAL A 28 -11.80 13.45 -7.15
C VAL A 28 -10.44 13.97 -6.70
N PRO A 29 -10.39 14.93 -5.74
CA PRO A 29 -9.12 15.42 -5.22
C PRO A 29 -8.30 14.29 -4.61
N PHE A 30 -6.99 14.27 -4.91
CA PHE A 30 -6.11 13.27 -4.33
C PHE A 30 -4.71 13.84 -4.10
N GLU A 31 -3.98 13.21 -3.19
CA GLU A 31 -2.57 13.51 -2.95
C GLU A 31 -1.78 12.22 -2.94
N LYS A 32 -0.51 12.33 -3.22
CA LYS A 32 0.41 11.17 -3.23
C LYS A 32 1.40 11.28 -2.09
N VAL A 33 1.66 10.15 -1.45
CA VAL A 33 2.69 10.05 -0.41
C VAL A 33 3.72 9.04 -0.88
N ASN A 34 4.94 9.52 -1.05
CA ASN A 34 6.07 8.64 -1.34
C ASN A 34 6.59 8.12 0.00
N TYR A 35 6.22 6.90 0.36
CA TYR A 35 6.57 6.36 1.68
C TYR A 35 8.04 5.97 1.82
N TYR A 36 8.83 6.14 0.76
CA TYR A 36 10.28 6.02 0.85
C TYR A 36 10.91 7.30 1.41
N LEU A 37 10.29 8.46 1.13
CA LEU A 37 10.74 9.75 1.63
C LEU A 37 10.01 10.17 2.90
N ALA A 38 8.74 9.78 3.02
CA ALA A 38 7.92 10.02 4.20
C ALA A 38 7.44 8.66 4.72
N PRO A 39 8.28 7.93 5.47
CA PRO A 39 7.97 6.56 5.87
C PRO A 39 6.66 6.44 6.65
N LEU A 40 5.97 5.33 6.40
CA LEU A 40 4.80 4.97 7.20
C LEU A 40 5.29 4.57 8.58
N ASP A 41 4.56 5.00 9.64
CA ASP A 41 4.83 4.48 10.97
C ASP A 41 3.97 3.24 11.22
N GLU A 42 4.24 2.54 12.33
CA GLU A 42 3.54 1.32 12.66
C GLU A 42 2.03 1.55 12.79
N LYS A 43 1.65 2.64 13.45
CA LYS A 43 0.25 2.98 13.66
C LYS A 43 -0.48 3.16 12.32
N LYS A 44 0.13 3.87 11.39
CA LYS A 44 -0.47 4.14 10.08
C LYS A 44 -0.56 2.85 9.25
N LEU A 45 0.47 2.02 9.27
CA LEU A 45 0.46 0.76 8.53
C LEU A 45 -0.63 -0.16 9.05
N ARG A 46 -0.78 -0.27 10.37
CA ARG A 46 -1.85 -1.08 10.98
C ARG A 46 -3.23 -0.53 10.63
N GLU A 47 -3.37 0.79 10.63
CA GLU A 47 -4.62 1.44 10.25
C GLU A 47 -5.01 1.13 8.82
N LEU A 48 -4.06 1.20 7.88
CA LEU A 48 -4.31 0.88 6.48
C LEU A 48 -4.71 -0.58 6.30
N LEU A 49 -4.02 -1.50 6.99
CA LEU A 49 -4.36 -2.91 6.95
C LEU A 49 -5.78 -3.16 7.44
N ARG A 50 -6.17 -2.52 8.55
CA ARG A 50 -7.51 -2.63 9.09
C ARG A 50 -8.55 -2.13 8.10
N LYS A 51 -8.30 -0.99 7.47
CA LYS A 51 -9.22 -0.41 6.49
C LYS A 51 -9.35 -1.27 5.24
N MET A 52 -8.25 -1.90 4.81
CA MET A 52 -8.25 -2.82 3.67
C MET A 52 -8.86 -4.18 4.03
N LYS A 53 -8.98 -4.50 5.31
CA LYS A 53 -9.41 -5.80 5.82
C LYS A 53 -8.47 -6.92 5.35
N LEU A 54 -7.18 -6.64 5.33
CA LEU A 54 -6.14 -7.57 4.91
C LEU A 54 -5.16 -7.81 6.05
N ALA A 55 -4.55 -9.00 6.04
CA ALA A 55 -3.45 -9.32 6.95
C ALA A 55 -2.15 -8.77 6.36
N PRO A 56 -1.12 -8.54 7.20
CA PRO A 56 0.18 -8.08 6.69
C PRO A 56 0.74 -8.96 5.58
N ARG A 57 0.59 -10.27 5.71
CA ARG A 57 1.05 -11.22 4.71
C ARG A 57 0.43 -11.00 3.33
N ASP A 58 -0.81 -10.51 3.29
CA ASP A 58 -1.54 -10.29 2.04
C ASP A 58 -0.96 -9.16 1.18
N ILE A 59 -0.18 -8.27 1.77
CA ILE A 59 0.41 -7.15 1.05
C ILE A 59 1.93 -7.25 0.92
N LEU A 60 2.50 -8.44 1.13
CA LEU A 60 3.93 -8.66 0.93
C LEU A 60 4.26 -8.75 -0.56
N ARG A 61 5.30 -8.03 -0.99
CA ARG A 61 5.82 -8.12 -2.35
C ARG A 61 6.80 -9.28 -2.43
N LYS A 62 6.34 -10.40 -2.96
CA LYS A 62 7.12 -11.64 -3.02
C LYS A 62 8.22 -11.62 -4.08
N SER A 63 8.16 -10.69 -5.03
CA SER A 63 9.14 -10.58 -6.10
C SER A 63 10.40 -9.81 -5.71
N GLU A 64 10.41 -9.17 -4.55
CA GLU A 64 11.55 -8.36 -4.11
C GLU A 64 12.71 -9.23 -3.61
N THR A 65 13.94 -8.76 -3.88
CA THR A 65 15.16 -9.44 -3.42
C THR A 65 15.15 -9.62 -1.90
N ILE A 66 14.73 -8.59 -1.16
CA ILE A 66 14.70 -8.65 0.30
C ILE A 66 13.76 -9.74 0.82
N TYR A 67 12.68 -10.04 0.10
CA TYR A 67 11.77 -11.13 0.47
C TYR A 67 12.53 -12.46 0.48
N ARG A 68 13.37 -12.69 -0.53
CA ARG A 68 14.17 -13.90 -0.64
C ARG A 68 15.32 -13.93 0.37
N GLU A 69 15.98 -12.81 0.58
CA GLU A 69 17.08 -12.70 1.54
C GLU A 69 16.64 -13.00 2.96
N LEU A 70 15.44 -12.57 3.33
CA LEU A 70 14.87 -12.81 4.66
C LEU A 70 14.16 -14.16 4.77
N GLU A 71 14.10 -14.92 3.67
CA GLU A 71 13.44 -16.22 3.63
C GLU A 71 11.98 -16.19 4.06
N LEU A 72 11.27 -15.11 3.71
CA LEU A 72 9.90 -14.90 4.16
C LEU A 72 8.92 -15.97 3.65
N GLY A 73 9.24 -16.63 2.55
CA GLY A 73 8.42 -17.72 2.02
C GLY A 73 8.69 -19.06 2.65
N LYS A 74 9.81 -19.21 3.41
CA LYS A 74 10.25 -20.48 3.99
C LYS A 74 10.07 -20.57 5.50
N ARG A 75 9.92 -19.45 6.16
CA ARG A 75 9.84 -19.35 7.61
C ARG A 75 8.48 -18.79 8.02
N GLU A 76 8.06 -19.16 9.21
CA GLU A 76 6.83 -18.61 9.75
C GLU A 76 7.13 -17.32 10.51
N PHE A 77 6.32 -16.32 10.25
CA PHE A 77 6.41 -15.01 10.91
C PHE A 77 5.03 -14.62 11.42
N SER A 78 4.99 -14.02 12.60
CA SER A 78 3.76 -13.45 13.12
C SER A 78 3.43 -12.17 12.35
N ASP A 79 2.18 -11.71 12.47
CA ASP A 79 1.77 -10.45 11.85
C ASP A 79 2.63 -9.28 12.35
N ASP A 80 2.94 -9.25 13.64
CA ASP A 80 3.77 -8.19 14.23
C ASP A 80 5.18 -8.21 13.65
N GLU A 81 5.74 -9.41 13.44
CA GLU A 81 7.06 -9.55 12.82
C GLU A 81 7.06 -9.05 11.37
N ILE A 82 6.02 -9.39 10.61
CA ILE A 82 5.90 -8.93 9.22
C ILE A 82 5.77 -7.42 9.15
N ILE A 83 4.96 -6.82 10.02
CA ILE A 83 4.82 -5.36 10.09
C ILE A 83 6.16 -4.71 10.39
N ALA A 84 6.92 -5.24 11.37
CA ALA A 84 8.23 -4.70 11.71
C ALA A 84 9.19 -4.77 10.51
N LEU A 85 9.16 -5.87 9.76
CA LEU A 85 9.99 -6.03 8.57
C LEU A 85 9.59 -5.05 7.46
N MET A 86 8.30 -4.81 7.27
CA MET A 86 7.81 -3.85 6.28
C MET A 86 8.24 -2.42 6.61
N LEU A 87 8.24 -2.07 7.88
CA LEU A 87 8.66 -0.73 8.30
C LEU A 87 10.16 -0.54 8.08
N LYS A 88 10.94 -1.59 8.28
CA LYS A 88 12.39 -1.58 8.05
C LYS A 88 12.72 -1.65 6.56
N HIS A 89 11.92 -2.38 5.79
CA HIS A 89 12.15 -2.62 4.37
C HIS A 89 10.90 -2.25 3.55
N PRO A 90 10.72 -0.98 3.22
CA PRO A 90 9.54 -0.52 2.48
C PRO A 90 9.29 -1.23 1.16
N ASP A 91 10.33 -1.81 0.55
CA ASP A 91 10.18 -2.59 -0.68
C ASP A 91 9.26 -3.80 -0.51
N LEU A 92 9.07 -4.28 0.73
CA LEU A 92 8.20 -5.40 1.01
C LEU A 92 6.71 -5.05 0.94
N ILE A 93 6.39 -3.76 0.97
CA ILE A 93 5.00 -3.32 0.98
C ILE A 93 4.47 -3.23 -0.45
N GLN A 94 3.36 -3.90 -0.72
CA GLN A 94 2.69 -3.84 -2.02
C GLN A 94 2.16 -2.42 -2.25
N ARG A 95 2.23 -1.94 -3.47
CA ARG A 95 1.84 -0.58 -3.85
C ARG A 95 1.10 -0.57 -5.18
N PRO A 96 0.25 0.43 -5.40
CA PRO A 96 -0.13 1.51 -4.49
C PRO A 96 -1.17 1.06 -3.46
N ILE A 97 -1.17 1.71 -2.30
CA ILE A 97 -2.26 1.61 -1.32
C ILE A 97 -3.04 2.92 -1.42
N VAL A 98 -4.35 2.83 -1.52
CA VAL A 98 -5.21 4.00 -1.72
C VAL A 98 -6.21 4.08 -0.59
N GLU A 99 -6.24 5.22 0.08
CA GLU A 99 -7.08 5.48 1.25
C GLU A 99 -8.05 6.62 0.99
N ARG A 100 -9.31 6.44 1.41
CA ARG A 100 -10.29 7.52 1.42
C ARG A 100 -11.20 7.34 2.62
N GLY A 101 -11.12 8.25 3.59
CA GLY A 101 -11.92 8.17 4.82
C GLY A 101 -11.63 6.89 5.59
N ASP A 102 -12.68 6.12 5.85
CA ASP A 102 -12.59 4.87 6.61
C ASP A 102 -12.20 3.66 5.77
N LYS A 103 -11.98 3.86 4.47
CA LYS A 103 -11.73 2.78 3.53
C LYS A 103 -10.36 2.89 2.92
N ALA A 104 -9.76 1.74 2.63
CA ALA A 104 -8.54 1.67 1.85
C ALA A 104 -8.59 0.42 1.00
N VAL A 105 -7.88 0.45 -0.13
CA VAL A 105 -7.75 -0.71 -1.01
C VAL A 105 -6.33 -0.78 -1.53
N LEU A 106 -5.93 -1.99 -1.92
CA LEU A 106 -4.72 -2.18 -2.68
C LEU A 106 -5.06 -1.85 -4.14
N GLY A 107 -4.31 -0.94 -4.75
CA GLY A 107 -4.57 -0.49 -6.13
C GLY A 107 -4.05 -1.45 -7.20
N ARG A 108 -4.09 -2.73 -6.95
CA ARG A 108 -3.70 -3.78 -7.89
C ARG A 108 -4.73 -4.91 -7.85
N PRO A 109 -5.48 -5.12 -8.92
CA PRO A 109 -5.52 -4.28 -10.13
C PRO A 109 -6.08 -2.88 -9.82
N VAL A 110 -5.80 -1.94 -10.69
CA VAL A 110 -6.18 -0.53 -10.49
C VAL A 110 -7.71 -0.37 -10.35
N GLU A 111 -8.48 -1.27 -10.90
CA GLU A 111 -9.93 -1.28 -10.82
C GLU A 111 -10.46 -1.36 -9.37
N ASN A 112 -9.65 -1.88 -8.44
CA ASN A 112 -10.03 -1.93 -7.03
C ASN A 112 -10.32 -0.53 -6.48
N VAL A 113 -9.67 0.49 -7.04
CA VAL A 113 -9.81 1.88 -6.58
C VAL A 113 -11.19 2.43 -6.87
N ARG A 114 -11.92 1.85 -7.82
CA ARG A 114 -13.29 2.30 -8.15
C ARG A 114 -14.22 2.19 -6.95
N ALA A 115 -13.93 1.29 -6.01
CA ALA A 115 -14.71 1.15 -4.79
C ALA A 115 -14.61 2.41 -3.90
N LEU A 116 -13.62 3.26 -4.11
CA LEU A 116 -13.41 4.49 -3.36
C LEU A 116 -13.95 5.73 -4.08
N LEU A 117 -14.31 5.58 -5.33
CA LEU A 117 -14.85 6.68 -6.14
C LEU A 117 -16.39 6.73 -6.02
#